data_372541dc8b91050fcb038f0ad88bebb3
#
_entry.id   372541dc8b91050fcb038f0ad88bebb3
#
_cell.length_a   1.000
_cell.length_b   1.000
_cell.length_c   1.000
_cell.angle_alpha   90.00
_cell.angle_beta   90.00
_cell.angle_gamma   90.00
#
_symmetry.space_group_name_H-M   'P 1'
#
loop_
_entity.id
_entity.type
_entity.pdbx_description
1 polymer ?
#
loop_
_entity_poly.entity_id
_entity_poly.type
_entity_poly.pdbx_seq_one_letter_code
_entity_poly.pdbx_strand_id
1 'polypeptide(L)'
;VTNSLGRAPSRRYVGAVVASVIAGVMVALQSRINGEFGMALGDGALAALLSFSTGLVILTVAMAFNRAGRHGLALVRRALVDGELPWWGAIGGAGGAFLVLTQGLTAGVLGVALFTIAVVTGQTLGAFAIDTRGWLGSPVVRLTPWRVLGAVLVLTGVGIAVDIGPGSSTTVSALFLLPFIAGVGTGFQQAVNGRVGGVALSSLSATFVNFAVGTAVLLVVFLVSLA
;
A
#
# COMPACT_ATOMS: atom_id res chain seq x y z
N VAL A 1 29.82 23.36 6.71
CA VAL A 1 28.70 22.92 7.55
C VAL A 1 27.97 24.18 8.00
N THR A 2 27.00 24.66 7.21
CA THR A 2 26.22 25.85 7.53
C THR A 2 24.82 25.48 7.96
N ASN A 3 24.54 25.85 9.19
CA ASN A 3 23.31 26.00 9.95
C ASN A 3 21.99 25.99 9.12
N SER A 4 21.32 24.83 9.02
CA SER A 4 19.98 24.67 8.44
C SER A 4 18.86 24.59 9.51
N LEU A 5 19.15 24.89 10.77
CA LEU A 5 18.24 24.72 11.91
C LEU A 5 17.30 25.90 12.18
N GLY A 6 17.03 26.77 11.21
CA GLY A 6 16.23 27.99 11.48
C GLY A 6 15.20 28.39 10.42
N ARG A 7 15.00 27.61 9.35
CA ARG A 7 13.95 27.96 8.37
C ARG A 7 12.64 27.29 8.74
N ALA A 8 11.60 28.08 8.93
CA ALA A 8 10.22 27.58 9.05
C ALA A 8 9.90 26.66 7.85
N PRO A 9 9.22 25.53 8.09
CA PRO A 9 8.90 24.58 7.01
C PRO A 9 8.11 25.30 5.92
N SER A 10 8.45 25.04 4.65
CA SER A 10 7.75 25.65 3.52
C SER A 10 6.27 25.26 3.53
N ARG A 11 5.37 26.13 3.05
CA ARG A 11 3.92 25.82 2.95
C ARG A 11 3.67 24.50 2.20
N ARG A 12 4.51 24.17 1.21
CA ARG A 12 4.43 22.91 0.47
C ARG A 12 4.75 21.71 1.35
N TYR A 13 5.75 21.83 2.23
CA TYR A 13 6.09 20.77 3.19
C TYR A 13 4.97 20.52 4.19
N VAL A 14 4.42 21.58 4.78
CA VAL A 14 3.28 21.47 5.71
C VAL A 14 2.08 20.82 5.00
N GLY A 15 1.77 21.26 3.76
CA GLY A 15 0.69 20.67 2.96
C GLY A 15 0.90 19.18 2.69
N ALA A 16 2.13 18.75 2.39
CA ALA A 16 2.46 17.34 2.19
C ALA A 16 2.29 16.52 3.47
N VAL A 17 2.72 17.04 4.62
CA VAL A 17 2.53 16.38 5.91
C VAL A 17 1.05 16.22 6.26
N VAL A 18 0.26 17.28 6.11
CA VAL A 18 -1.19 17.24 6.35
C VAL A 18 -1.87 16.23 5.41
N ALA A 19 -1.54 16.23 4.13
CA ALA A 19 -2.07 15.27 3.17
C ALA A 19 -1.70 13.83 3.54
N SER A 20 -0.47 13.60 4.02
CA SER A 20 -0.04 12.27 4.49
C SER A 20 -0.81 11.79 5.73
N VAL A 21 -1.08 12.69 6.68
CA VAL A 21 -1.89 12.37 7.86
C VAL A 21 -3.32 12.02 7.45
N ILE A 22 -3.94 12.83 6.59
CA ILE A 22 -5.29 12.55 6.07
C ILE A 22 -5.31 11.19 5.35
N ALA A 23 -4.33 10.91 4.49
CA ALA A 23 -4.23 9.63 3.81
C ALA A 23 -4.12 8.46 4.79
N GLY A 24 -3.33 8.59 5.86
CA GLY A 24 -3.22 7.58 6.91
C GLY A 24 -4.54 7.31 7.62
N VAL A 25 -5.29 8.37 7.97
CA VAL A 25 -6.63 8.26 8.57
C VAL A 25 -7.60 7.54 7.63
N MET A 26 -7.58 7.89 6.33
CA MET A 26 -8.42 7.25 5.31
C MET A 26 -8.10 5.77 5.15
N VAL A 27 -6.82 5.38 5.17
CA VAL A 27 -6.39 3.97 5.13
C VAL A 27 -6.86 3.20 6.37
N ALA A 28 -6.76 3.79 7.56
CA ALA A 28 -7.25 3.17 8.79
C ALA A 28 -8.78 2.96 8.76
N LEU A 29 -9.51 3.97 8.29
CA LEU A 29 -10.97 3.89 8.12
C LEU A 29 -11.35 2.82 7.07
N GLN A 30 -10.66 2.78 5.93
CA GLN A 30 -10.83 1.75 4.91
C GLN A 30 -10.58 0.35 5.47
N SER A 31 -9.52 0.19 6.29
CA SER A 31 -9.17 -1.10 6.90
C SER A 31 -10.30 -1.60 7.82
N ARG A 32 -10.89 -0.67 8.60
CA ARG A 32 -12.04 -0.99 9.45
C ARG A 32 -13.24 -1.41 8.62
N ILE A 33 -13.61 -0.60 7.64
CA ILE A 33 -14.78 -0.87 6.77
C ILE A 33 -14.61 -2.22 6.05
N ASN A 34 -13.45 -2.48 5.47
CA ASN A 34 -13.19 -3.74 4.76
C ASN A 34 -13.20 -4.95 5.72
N GLY A 35 -12.69 -4.79 6.94
CA GLY A 35 -12.74 -5.84 7.96
C GLY A 35 -14.17 -6.15 8.41
N GLU A 36 -14.98 -5.12 8.72
CA GLU A 36 -16.39 -5.28 9.07
C GLU A 36 -17.20 -5.88 7.89
N PHE A 37 -16.90 -5.43 6.67
CA PHE A 37 -17.54 -5.92 5.45
C PHE A 37 -17.21 -7.39 5.17
N GLY A 38 -15.93 -7.80 5.36
CA GLY A 38 -15.53 -9.20 5.25
C GLY A 38 -16.25 -10.10 6.25
N MET A 39 -16.39 -9.65 7.50
CA MET A 39 -17.14 -10.38 8.51
C MET A 39 -18.64 -10.46 8.19
N ALA A 40 -19.23 -9.35 7.73
CA ALA A 40 -20.66 -9.30 7.39
C ALA A 40 -21.05 -10.18 6.20
N LEU A 41 -20.14 -10.30 5.20
CA LEU A 41 -20.32 -11.18 4.04
C LEU A 41 -19.96 -12.64 4.34
N GLY A 42 -19.21 -12.91 5.40
CA GLY A 42 -18.60 -14.20 5.64
C GLY A 42 -17.52 -14.58 4.61
N ASP A 43 -17.10 -13.65 3.76
CA ASP A 43 -16.13 -13.85 2.70
C ASP A 43 -15.24 -12.61 2.52
N GLY A 44 -14.00 -12.70 3.00
CA GLY A 44 -13.02 -11.62 2.90
C GLY A 44 -12.51 -11.39 1.47
N ALA A 45 -12.51 -12.43 0.61
CA ALA A 45 -12.08 -12.30 -0.78
C ALA A 45 -13.12 -11.52 -1.60
N LEU A 46 -14.41 -11.83 -1.40
CA LEU A 46 -15.52 -11.08 -2.00
C LEU A 46 -15.50 -9.61 -1.55
N ALA A 47 -15.32 -9.35 -0.25
CA ALA A 47 -15.24 -7.99 0.28
C ALA A 47 -14.10 -7.20 -0.37
N ALA A 48 -12.91 -7.81 -0.50
CA ALA A 48 -11.77 -7.19 -1.15
C ALA A 48 -12.02 -6.91 -2.64
N LEU A 49 -12.60 -7.86 -3.36
CA LEU A 49 -12.94 -7.70 -4.78
C LEU A 49 -13.94 -6.56 -4.99
N LEU A 50 -14.99 -6.47 -4.17
CA LEU A 50 -15.99 -5.40 -4.25
C LEU A 50 -15.37 -4.04 -3.94
N SER A 51 -14.51 -3.96 -2.92
CA SER A 51 -13.79 -2.73 -2.56
C SER A 51 -12.91 -2.23 -3.71
N PHE A 52 -12.08 -3.10 -4.31
CA PHE A 52 -11.23 -2.74 -5.45
C PHE A 52 -12.03 -2.42 -6.71
N SER A 53 -13.08 -3.18 -6.99
CA SER A 53 -13.97 -2.95 -8.14
C SER A 53 -14.65 -1.58 -8.05
N THR A 54 -15.13 -1.21 -6.87
CA THR A 54 -15.72 0.12 -6.63
C THR A 54 -14.70 1.23 -6.89
N GLY A 55 -13.48 1.08 -6.36
CA GLY A 55 -12.38 2.02 -6.63
C GLY A 55 -12.03 2.11 -8.11
N LEU A 56 -11.98 0.97 -8.82
CA LEU A 56 -11.72 0.93 -10.25
C LEU A 56 -12.82 1.63 -11.06
N VAL A 57 -14.09 1.46 -10.70
CA VAL A 57 -15.21 2.16 -11.35
C VAL A 57 -15.07 3.67 -11.17
N ILE A 58 -14.81 4.14 -9.95
CA ILE A 58 -14.60 5.57 -9.66
C ILE A 58 -13.43 6.11 -10.50
N LEU A 59 -12.31 5.38 -10.54
CA LEU A 59 -11.13 5.78 -11.31
C LEU A 59 -11.40 5.76 -12.82
N THR A 60 -12.19 4.82 -13.32
CA THR A 60 -12.60 4.76 -14.73
C THR A 60 -13.42 6.00 -15.09
N VAL A 61 -14.38 6.39 -14.25
CA VAL A 61 -15.16 7.61 -14.45
C VAL A 61 -14.24 8.84 -14.40
N ALA A 62 -13.36 8.95 -13.39
CA ALA A 62 -12.42 10.06 -13.30
C ALA A 62 -11.50 10.14 -14.52
N MET A 63 -11.04 8.98 -15.02
CA MET A 63 -10.21 8.87 -16.22
C MET A 63 -10.94 9.34 -17.48
N ALA A 64 -12.24 9.04 -17.60
CA ALA A 64 -13.05 9.48 -18.75
C ALA A 64 -13.07 11.00 -18.92
N PHE A 65 -13.07 11.75 -17.83
CA PHE A 65 -13.08 13.21 -17.83
C PHE A 65 -11.69 13.86 -17.73
N ASN A 66 -10.62 13.07 -17.55
CA ASN A 66 -9.27 13.60 -17.35
C ASN A 66 -8.37 13.29 -18.57
N ARG A 67 -8.11 14.32 -19.40
CA ARG A 67 -7.25 14.19 -20.60
C ARG A 67 -5.81 13.83 -20.26
N ALA A 68 -5.25 14.41 -19.19
CA ALA A 68 -3.87 14.12 -18.76
C ALA A 68 -3.75 12.66 -18.28
N GLY A 69 -4.76 12.14 -17.57
CA GLY A 69 -4.83 10.74 -17.17
C GLY A 69 -4.86 9.79 -18.37
N ARG A 70 -5.71 10.06 -19.38
CA ARG A 70 -5.75 9.22 -20.59
C ARG A 70 -4.44 9.26 -21.37
N HIS A 71 -3.82 10.44 -21.48
CA HIS A 71 -2.51 10.58 -22.11
C HIS A 71 -1.43 9.78 -21.35
N GLY A 72 -1.41 9.88 -20.01
CA GLY A 72 -0.49 9.13 -19.16
C GLY A 72 -0.65 7.62 -19.30
N LEU A 73 -1.89 7.12 -19.43
CA LEU A 73 -2.14 5.69 -19.68
C LEU A 73 -1.57 5.25 -21.03
N ALA A 74 -1.68 6.09 -22.08
CA ALA A 74 -1.07 5.81 -23.37
C ALA A 74 0.46 5.77 -23.30
N LEU A 75 1.09 6.63 -22.48
CA LEU A 75 2.54 6.61 -22.24
C LEU A 75 2.96 5.32 -21.53
N VAL A 76 2.23 4.89 -20.49
CA VAL A 76 2.51 3.62 -19.79
C VAL A 76 2.43 2.44 -20.75
N ARG A 77 1.38 2.39 -21.59
CA ARG A 77 1.23 1.32 -22.59
C ARG A 77 2.40 1.29 -23.56
N ARG A 78 2.83 2.44 -24.08
CA ARG A 78 4.00 2.53 -24.96
C ARG A 78 5.26 2.05 -24.26
N ALA A 79 5.56 2.54 -23.07
CA ALA A 79 6.74 2.13 -22.33
C ALA A 79 6.78 0.62 -22.02
N LEU A 80 5.61 -0.02 -21.83
CA LEU A 80 5.52 -1.48 -21.68
C LEU A 80 5.81 -2.21 -22.99
N VAL A 81 5.28 -1.71 -24.12
CA VAL A 81 5.48 -2.32 -25.45
C VAL A 81 6.92 -2.15 -25.90
N ASP A 82 7.52 -0.97 -25.68
CA ASP A 82 8.88 -0.62 -26.09
C ASP A 82 9.94 -1.20 -25.15
N GLY A 83 9.53 -1.85 -24.05
CA GLY A 83 10.43 -2.46 -23.04
C GLY A 83 11.09 -1.47 -22.09
N GLU A 84 10.76 -0.18 -22.16
CA GLU A 84 11.27 0.85 -21.23
C GLU A 84 10.76 0.65 -19.80
N LEU A 85 9.50 0.19 -19.67
CA LEU A 85 8.91 -0.24 -18.41
C LEU A 85 8.77 -1.77 -18.44
N PRO A 86 9.49 -2.52 -17.59
CA PRO A 86 9.31 -3.96 -17.53
C PRO A 86 7.90 -4.32 -17.04
N TRP A 87 7.33 -5.43 -17.52
CA TRP A 87 5.96 -5.86 -17.18
C TRP A 87 5.71 -5.95 -15.66
N TRP A 88 6.72 -6.41 -14.90
CA TRP A 88 6.63 -6.46 -13.43
C TRP A 88 6.55 -5.06 -12.79
N GLY A 89 6.97 -4.00 -13.52
CA GLY A 89 6.80 -2.62 -13.12
C GLY A 89 5.34 -2.15 -13.13
N ALA A 90 4.43 -2.87 -13.76
CA ALA A 90 3.00 -2.55 -13.77
C ALA A 90 2.18 -3.35 -12.74
N ILE A 91 2.75 -4.42 -12.15
CA ILE A 91 1.99 -5.32 -11.24
C ILE A 91 1.92 -4.84 -9.79
N GLY A 92 2.30 -3.62 -9.49
CA GLY A 92 2.20 -3.04 -8.14
C GLY A 92 0.82 -3.23 -7.51
N GLY A 93 -0.24 -3.24 -8.31
CA GLY A 93 -1.61 -3.50 -7.87
C GLY A 93 -1.82 -4.80 -7.11
N ALA A 94 -1.00 -5.83 -7.37
CA ALA A 94 -1.05 -7.09 -6.63
C ALA A 94 -0.72 -6.91 -5.13
N GLY A 95 0.21 -6.01 -4.79
CA GLY A 95 0.51 -5.68 -3.39
C GLY A 95 -0.67 -5.01 -2.69
N GLY A 96 -1.36 -4.08 -3.36
CA GLY A 96 -2.56 -3.45 -2.84
C GLY A 96 -3.75 -4.42 -2.73
N ALA A 97 -3.91 -5.29 -3.72
CA ALA A 97 -4.91 -6.35 -3.69
C ALA A 97 -4.70 -7.27 -2.48
N PHE A 98 -3.46 -7.69 -2.24
CA PHE A 98 -3.12 -8.51 -1.09
C PHE A 98 -3.35 -7.78 0.24
N LEU A 99 -3.05 -6.47 0.31
CA LEU A 99 -3.38 -5.67 1.49
C LEU A 99 -4.88 -5.67 1.77
N VAL A 100 -5.72 -5.39 0.77
CA VAL A 100 -7.17 -5.31 0.97
C VAL A 100 -7.79 -6.68 1.22
N LEU A 101 -7.24 -7.74 0.62
CA LEU A 101 -7.61 -9.11 0.96
C LEU A 101 -7.35 -9.40 2.45
N THR A 102 -6.16 -9.04 2.96
CA THR A 102 -5.84 -9.22 4.38
C THR A 102 -6.71 -8.36 5.30
N GLN A 103 -7.16 -7.18 4.86
CA GLN A 103 -8.15 -6.38 5.59
C GLN A 103 -9.46 -7.15 5.78
N GLY A 104 -10.01 -7.69 4.69
CA GLY A 104 -11.23 -8.47 4.73
C GLY A 104 -11.13 -9.74 5.58
N LEU A 105 -9.96 -10.37 5.61
CA LEU A 105 -9.73 -11.62 6.33
C LEU A 105 -9.38 -11.42 7.81
N THR A 106 -8.63 -10.37 8.16
CA THR A 106 -7.98 -10.29 9.48
C THR A 106 -8.27 -9.02 10.26
N ALA A 107 -8.62 -7.90 9.62
CA ALA A 107 -8.79 -6.63 10.33
C ALA A 107 -9.95 -6.65 11.32
N GLY A 108 -11.02 -7.40 11.02
CA GLY A 108 -12.14 -7.58 11.93
C GLY A 108 -11.78 -8.40 13.17
N VAL A 109 -10.92 -9.41 13.01
CA VAL A 109 -10.50 -10.31 14.11
C VAL A 109 -9.39 -9.69 14.95
N LEU A 110 -8.36 -9.12 14.31
CA LEU A 110 -7.22 -8.49 15.01
C LEU A 110 -7.56 -7.12 15.62
N GLY A 111 -8.59 -6.48 15.09
CA GLY A 111 -8.86 -5.08 15.33
C GLY A 111 -7.93 -4.17 14.51
N VAL A 112 -8.41 -2.94 14.22
CA VAL A 112 -7.73 -1.98 13.33
C VAL A 112 -6.35 -1.59 13.87
N ALA A 113 -6.17 -1.51 15.17
CA ALA A 113 -4.90 -1.11 15.79
C ALA A 113 -3.79 -2.13 15.48
N LEU A 114 -3.97 -3.40 15.83
CA LEU A 114 -2.98 -4.47 15.57
C LEU A 114 -2.76 -4.68 14.07
N PHE A 115 -3.83 -4.65 13.28
CA PHE A 115 -3.75 -4.73 11.82
C PHE A 115 -2.85 -3.61 11.27
N THR A 116 -3.12 -2.36 11.66
CA THR A 116 -2.35 -1.19 11.17
C THR A 116 -0.89 -1.27 11.60
N ILE A 117 -0.61 -1.66 12.85
CA ILE A 117 0.75 -1.83 13.35
C ILE A 117 1.50 -2.87 12.51
N ALA A 118 0.87 -4.03 12.23
CA ALA A 118 1.46 -5.07 11.41
C ALA A 118 1.81 -4.58 9.99
N VAL A 119 0.84 -3.92 9.33
CA VAL A 119 1.03 -3.35 7.98
C VAL A 119 2.14 -2.31 7.96
N VAL A 120 2.12 -1.33 8.88
CA VAL A 120 3.11 -0.24 8.91
C VAL A 120 4.51 -0.78 9.16
N THR A 121 4.61 -1.79 10.02
CA THR A 121 5.90 -2.47 10.27
C THR A 121 6.43 -3.16 9.03
N GLY A 122 5.60 -3.99 8.39
CA GLY A 122 5.97 -4.67 7.15
C GLY A 122 6.35 -3.67 6.05
N GLN A 123 5.57 -2.61 5.88
CA GLN A 123 5.82 -1.55 4.90
C GLN A 123 7.13 -0.82 5.18
N THR A 124 7.41 -0.48 6.44
CA THR A 124 8.65 0.21 6.84
C THR A 124 9.87 -0.66 6.56
N LEU A 125 9.83 -1.94 6.94
CA LEU A 125 10.94 -2.87 6.71
C LEU A 125 11.12 -3.19 5.21
N GLY A 126 10.02 -3.36 4.48
CA GLY A 126 10.03 -3.57 3.03
C GLY A 126 10.62 -2.38 2.28
N ALA A 127 10.16 -1.18 2.58
CA ALA A 127 10.70 0.06 2.00
C ALA A 127 12.18 0.25 2.35
N PHE A 128 12.55 -0.03 3.60
CA PHE A 128 13.94 0.03 4.04
C PHE A 128 14.86 -0.93 3.26
N ALA A 129 14.41 -2.16 3.03
CA ALA A 129 15.17 -3.13 2.24
C ALA A 129 15.31 -2.71 0.76
N ILE A 130 14.27 -2.14 0.17
CA ILE A 130 14.26 -1.63 -1.21
C ILE A 130 15.21 -0.44 -1.34
N ASP A 131 15.07 0.54 -0.44
CA ASP A 131 15.85 1.78 -0.45
C ASP A 131 17.36 1.55 -0.26
N THR A 132 17.73 0.65 0.65
CA THR A 132 19.15 0.39 0.95
C THR A 132 19.87 -0.35 -0.16
N ARG A 133 19.15 -1.16 -0.93
CA ARG A 133 19.72 -1.94 -2.04
C ARG A 133 19.50 -1.29 -3.41
N GLY A 134 18.75 -0.19 -3.49
CA GLY A 134 18.37 0.44 -4.75
C GLY A 134 17.54 -0.47 -5.66
N TRP A 135 16.77 -1.38 -5.06
CA TRP A 135 15.94 -2.28 -5.83
C TRP A 135 14.82 -1.52 -6.55
N LEU A 136 14.31 -2.13 -7.61
CA LEU A 136 13.18 -1.60 -8.40
C LEU A 136 13.47 -0.24 -9.05
N GLY A 137 14.75 0.13 -9.21
CA GLY A 137 15.13 1.43 -9.75
C GLY A 137 14.96 2.61 -8.80
N SER A 138 14.75 2.33 -7.51
CA SER A 138 14.77 3.35 -6.46
C SER A 138 16.21 3.85 -6.26
N PRO A 139 16.41 5.16 -5.98
CA PRO A 139 17.74 5.65 -5.63
C PRO A 139 18.21 4.98 -4.33
N VAL A 140 19.49 4.57 -4.28
CA VAL A 140 20.06 4.02 -3.04
C VAL A 140 20.07 5.09 -1.96
N VAL A 141 19.33 4.85 -0.89
CA VAL A 141 19.27 5.75 0.26
C VAL A 141 20.12 5.17 1.38
N ARG A 142 21.15 5.91 1.79
CA ARG A 142 22.04 5.50 2.88
C ARG A 142 21.29 5.36 4.20
N LEU A 143 21.70 4.37 4.98
CA LEU A 143 21.27 4.21 6.35
C LEU A 143 21.68 5.43 7.18
N THR A 144 20.72 6.13 7.71
CA THR A 144 20.97 7.18 8.71
C THR A 144 20.58 6.67 10.10
N PRO A 145 21.24 7.12 11.17
CA PRO A 145 20.87 6.72 12.55
C PRO A 145 19.41 6.95 12.86
N TRP A 146 18.81 8.01 12.34
CA TRP A 146 17.40 8.34 12.52
C TRP A 146 16.45 7.33 11.87
N ARG A 147 16.82 6.79 10.70
CA ARG A 147 16.06 5.72 10.03
C ARG A 147 16.12 4.41 10.81
N VAL A 148 17.31 4.07 11.32
CA VAL A 148 17.49 2.88 12.15
C VAL A 148 16.69 3.02 13.45
N LEU A 149 16.77 4.18 14.12
CA LEU A 149 15.99 4.47 15.31
C LEU A 149 14.47 4.37 15.04
N GLY A 150 13.99 4.91 13.91
CA GLY A 150 12.59 4.79 13.51
C GLY A 150 12.16 3.33 13.33
N ALA A 151 12.96 2.50 12.67
CA ALA A 151 12.69 1.08 12.51
C ALA A 151 12.67 0.34 13.87
N VAL A 152 13.62 0.63 14.76
CA VAL A 152 13.66 0.06 16.12
C VAL A 152 12.43 0.45 16.92
N LEU A 153 12.03 1.72 16.88
CA LEU A 153 10.81 2.19 17.59
C LEU A 153 9.55 1.49 17.07
N VAL A 154 9.44 1.31 15.76
CA VAL A 154 8.31 0.55 15.17
C VAL A 154 8.31 -0.89 15.66
N LEU A 155 9.45 -1.58 15.61
CA LEU A 155 9.55 -2.97 16.09
C LEU A 155 9.27 -3.10 17.59
N THR A 156 9.73 -2.15 18.40
CA THR A 156 9.42 -2.09 19.83
C THR A 156 7.93 -1.88 20.06
N GLY A 157 7.32 -0.95 19.33
CA GLY A 157 5.88 -0.72 19.38
C GLY A 157 5.05 -1.97 19.03
N VAL A 158 5.51 -2.77 18.04
CA VAL A 158 4.93 -4.08 17.71
C VAL A 158 5.04 -5.04 18.88
N GLY A 159 6.24 -5.19 19.46
CA GLY A 159 6.44 -6.08 20.60
C GLY A 159 5.48 -5.77 21.74
N ILE A 160 5.36 -4.49 22.10
CA ILE A 160 4.43 -4.04 23.13
C ILE A 160 2.97 -4.31 22.74
N ALA A 161 2.58 -4.02 21.50
CA ALA A 161 1.20 -4.19 21.05
C ALA A 161 0.76 -5.66 21.01
N VAL A 162 1.66 -6.58 20.64
CA VAL A 162 1.38 -8.02 20.62
C VAL A 162 1.29 -8.59 22.03
N ASP A 163 2.10 -8.09 22.97
CA ASP A 163 2.11 -8.55 24.36
C ASP A 163 0.89 -8.06 25.16
N ILE A 164 0.40 -6.84 24.88
CA ILE A 164 -0.78 -6.23 25.54
C ILE A 164 -2.09 -6.63 24.85
N GLY A 165 -2.03 -7.18 23.63
CA GLY A 165 -3.21 -7.52 22.83
C GLY A 165 -4.08 -8.59 23.49
N PRO A 166 -5.39 -8.65 23.19
CA PRO A 166 -6.31 -9.62 23.78
C PRO A 166 -5.95 -11.04 23.37
N GLY A 167 -5.20 -11.71 24.24
CA GLY A 167 -4.82 -13.12 24.12
C GLY A 167 -3.54 -13.35 23.33
N SER A 168 -2.49 -13.68 24.04
CA SER A 168 -1.23 -14.25 23.50
C SER A 168 -1.42 -15.67 22.91
N SER A 169 -2.53 -15.90 22.21
CA SER A 169 -2.77 -17.20 21.56
C SER A 169 -1.93 -17.29 20.28
N THR A 170 -1.42 -18.47 19.99
CA THR A 170 -0.69 -18.81 18.76
C THR A 170 -1.47 -18.37 17.51
N THR A 171 -2.80 -18.38 17.57
CA THR A 171 -3.69 -17.96 16.49
C THR A 171 -3.56 -16.45 16.18
N VAL A 172 -3.52 -15.57 17.19
CA VAL A 172 -3.36 -14.12 16.98
C VAL A 172 -1.99 -13.82 16.37
N SER A 173 -0.95 -14.52 16.84
CA SER A 173 0.41 -14.35 16.29
C SER A 173 0.50 -14.81 14.83
N ALA A 174 -0.18 -15.90 14.46
CA ALA A 174 -0.23 -16.36 13.07
C ALA A 174 -1.02 -15.41 12.16
N LEU A 175 -2.16 -14.88 12.63
CA LEU A 175 -2.96 -13.92 11.89
C LEU A 175 -2.24 -12.58 11.68
N PHE A 176 -1.36 -12.18 12.61
CA PHE A 176 -0.54 -10.96 12.49
C PHE A 176 0.45 -11.03 11.32
N LEU A 177 0.91 -12.23 10.94
CA LEU A 177 1.86 -12.41 9.86
C LEU A 177 1.29 -11.99 8.49
N LEU A 178 -0.01 -12.20 8.26
CA LEU A 178 -0.66 -11.84 6.99
C LEU A 178 -0.59 -10.33 6.70
N PRO A 179 -1.09 -9.42 7.58
CA PRO A 179 -0.97 -7.99 7.33
C PRO A 179 0.47 -7.49 7.37
N PHE A 180 1.38 -8.14 8.11
CA PHE A 180 2.80 -7.83 8.06
C PHE A 180 3.37 -8.08 6.65
N ILE A 181 3.14 -9.25 6.06
CA ILE A 181 3.57 -9.56 4.69
C ILE A 181 2.88 -8.64 3.68
N ALA A 182 1.60 -8.31 3.88
CA ALA A 182 0.89 -7.36 3.04
C ALA A 182 1.52 -5.96 3.12
N GLY A 183 2.00 -5.56 4.29
CA GLY A 183 2.78 -4.33 4.47
C GLY A 183 4.06 -4.33 3.63
N VAL A 184 4.84 -5.41 3.65
CA VAL A 184 6.04 -5.57 2.78
C VAL A 184 5.64 -5.42 1.31
N GLY A 185 4.56 -6.09 0.87
CA GLY A 185 4.00 -5.97 -0.47
C GLY A 185 3.58 -4.53 -0.83
N THR A 186 3.06 -3.79 0.13
CA THR A 186 2.72 -2.36 -0.04
C THR A 186 3.96 -1.50 -0.24
N GLY A 187 5.07 -1.79 0.46
CA GLY A 187 6.37 -1.14 0.22
C GLY A 187 6.85 -1.35 -1.23
N PHE A 188 6.77 -2.59 -1.72
CA PHE A 188 7.06 -2.91 -3.12
C PHE A 188 6.12 -2.16 -4.08
N GLN A 189 4.82 -2.20 -3.84
CA GLN A 189 3.81 -1.49 -4.62
C GLN A 189 4.11 0.00 -4.75
N GLN A 190 4.49 0.67 -3.67
CA GLN A 190 4.78 2.10 -3.68
C GLN A 190 5.98 2.43 -4.57
N ALA A 191 7.06 1.62 -4.50
CA ALA A 191 8.22 1.80 -5.36
C ALA A 191 7.87 1.63 -6.85
N VAL A 192 7.11 0.59 -7.18
CA VAL A 192 6.66 0.30 -8.55
C VAL A 192 5.70 1.36 -9.06
N ASN A 193 4.70 1.75 -8.26
CA ASN A 193 3.75 2.82 -8.64
C ASN A 193 4.43 4.17 -8.84
N GLY A 194 5.50 4.45 -8.09
CA GLY A 194 6.33 5.63 -8.30
C GLY A 194 6.94 5.66 -9.71
N ARG A 195 7.43 4.52 -10.22
CA ARG A 195 7.94 4.41 -11.61
C ARG A 195 6.83 4.60 -12.64
N VAL A 196 5.70 3.91 -12.46
CA VAL A 196 4.55 4.07 -13.35
C VAL A 196 4.08 5.53 -13.38
N GLY A 197 4.03 6.20 -12.22
CA GLY A 197 3.68 7.61 -12.11
C GLY A 197 4.67 8.52 -12.83
N GLY A 198 5.97 8.21 -12.77
CA GLY A 198 7.03 8.93 -13.50
C GLY A 198 6.89 8.80 -15.00
N VAL A 199 6.64 7.60 -15.52
CA VAL A 199 6.38 7.34 -16.96
C VAL A 199 5.08 7.99 -17.41
N ALA A 200 4.02 7.86 -16.63
CA ALA A 200 2.69 8.39 -16.94
C ALA A 200 2.61 9.92 -16.86
N LEU A 201 3.52 10.57 -16.15
CA LEU A 201 3.41 11.99 -15.77
C LEU A 201 2.05 12.33 -15.12
N SER A 202 1.41 11.32 -14.52
CA SER A 202 0.06 11.39 -13.97
C SER A 202 -0.13 10.36 -12.84
N SER A 203 -0.40 10.83 -11.64
CA SER A 203 -0.74 9.97 -10.50
C SER A 203 -2.06 9.23 -10.72
N LEU A 204 -3.03 9.85 -11.40
CA LEU A 204 -4.30 9.21 -11.72
C LEU A 204 -4.11 7.97 -12.59
N SER A 205 -3.22 8.04 -13.60
CA SER A 205 -2.91 6.90 -14.47
C SER A 205 -2.22 5.78 -13.70
N ALA A 206 -1.25 6.10 -12.83
CA ALA A 206 -0.59 5.11 -11.99
C ALA A 206 -1.59 4.41 -11.06
N THR A 207 -2.47 5.19 -10.42
CA THR A 207 -3.52 4.65 -9.55
C THR A 207 -4.51 3.77 -10.33
N PHE A 208 -4.90 4.19 -11.54
CA PHE A 208 -5.77 3.39 -12.40
C PHE A 208 -5.14 2.03 -12.75
N VAL A 209 -3.88 2.01 -13.18
CA VAL A 209 -3.15 0.76 -13.48
C VAL A 209 -3.08 -0.13 -12.24
N ASN A 210 -2.79 0.46 -11.08
CA ASN A 210 -2.74 -0.24 -9.79
C ASN A 210 -4.09 -0.91 -9.47
N PHE A 211 -5.20 -0.19 -9.57
CA PHE A 211 -6.52 -0.74 -9.30
C PHE A 211 -6.96 -1.76 -10.34
N ALA A 212 -6.65 -1.56 -11.62
CA ALA A 212 -6.97 -2.53 -12.68
C ALA A 212 -6.27 -3.87 -12.45
N VAL A 213 -4.96 -3.85 -12.16
CA VAL A 213 -4.20 -5.06 -11.85
C VAL A 213 -4.68 -5.69 -10.54
N GLY A 214 -4.90 -4.89 -9.49
CA GLY A 214 -5.37 -5.40 -8.21
C GLY A 214 -6.75 -6.04 -8.30
N THR A 215 -7.68 -5.45 -9.05
CA THR A 215 -9.01 -6.03 -9.30
C THR A 215 -8.90 -7.35 -10.06
N ALA A 216 -8.03 -7.43 -11.08
CA ALA A 216 -7.81 -8.67 -11.82
C ALA A 216 -7.26 -9.79 -10.92
N VAL A 217 -6.28 -9.47 -10.06
CA VAL A 217 -5.73 -10.43 -9.07
C VAL A 217 -6.82 -10.90 -8.10
N LEU A 218 -7.61 -9.98 -7.54
CA LEU A 218 -8.68 -10.34 -6.60
C LEU A 218 -9.80 -11.15 -7.26
N LEU A 219 -10.11 -10.86 -8.54
CA LEU A 219 -11.05 -11.68 -9.29
C LEU A 219 -10.56 -13.12 -9.42
N VAL A 220 -9.29 -13.32 -9.74
CA VAL A 220 -8.69 -14.67 -9.80
C VAL A 220 -8.75 -15.34 -8.44
N VAL A 221 -8.36 -14.65 -7.36
CA VAL A 221 -8.41 -15.19 -5.99
C VAL A 221 -9.84 -15.59 -5.62
N PHE A 222 -10.82 -14.73 -5.91
CA PHE A 222 -12.22 -15.02 -5.63
C PHE A 222 -12.75 -16.23 -6.43
N LEU A 223 -12.43 -16.31 -7.73
CA LEU A 223 -12.84 -17.47 -8.55
C LEU A 223 -12.22 -18.78 -8.06
N VAL A 224 -10.96 -18.74 -7.60
CA VAL A 224 -10.29 -19.92 -7.03
C VAL A 224 -10.92 -20.30 -5.67
N SER A 225 -11.42 -19.33 -4.90
CA SER A 225 -12.09 -19.64 -3.61
C SER A 225 -13.48 -20.29 -3.78
N LEU A 226 -14.06 -20.22 -4.98
CA LEU A 226 -15.35 -20.87 -5.31
C LEU A 226 -15.19 -22.32 -5.84
N ALA A 227 -13.97 -22.72 -6.21
CA ALA A 227 -13.68 -24.03 -6.80
C ALA A 227 -13.32 -25.07 -5.73
#